data_6011f832792f3ca0756e0570eae0f6a4
#
_entry.id   6011f832792f3ca0756e0570eae0f6a4
#
_cell.length_a   1.000
_cell.length_b   1.000
_cell.length_c   1.000
_cell.angle_alpha   90.00
_cell.angle_beta   90.00
_cell.angle_gamma   90.00
#
_symmetry.space_group_name_H-M   'P 1'
#
loop_
_entity.id
_entity.type
_entity.pdbx_description
1 polymer ?
#
loop_
_entity_poly.entity_id
_entity_poly.type
_entity_poly.pdbx_seq_one_letter_code
_entity_poly.pdbx_strand_id
1 'polypeptide(L)'
;MALDRRAELAENLKSVNATIPKSVHLIVVTKTFPVSDVQILNELGVSEFGENRDQEGKVKAPLVQAKWHFQGQLQSNKLRSICEWADVIQTVDSLRYVDLLSKAAQ
;
A
#
# COMPACT_ATOMS: atom_id res chain seq x y z
N MET A 1 9.22 0.39 22.12
CA MET A 1 10.49 1.09 21.83
C MET A 1 10.81 0.98 20.35
N ALA A 2 11.29 2.06 19.75
CA ALA A 2 11.53 2.10 18.31
C ALA A 2 12.56 1.07 17.83
N LEU A 3 13.62 0.84 18.60
CA LEU A 3 14.64 -0.14 18.25
C LEU A 3 14.10 -1.57 18.27
N ASP A 4 13.27 -1.89 19.26
CA ASP A 4 12.66 -3.21 19.36
C ASP A 4 11.67 -3.44 18.22
N ARG A 5 10.90 -2.41 17.87
CA ARG A 5 9.96 -2.51 16.77
C ARG A 5 10.67 -2.68 15.42
N ARG A 6 11.76 -1.94 15.22
CA ARG A 6 12.56 -2.10 14.01
C ARG A 6 13.14 -3.50 13.88
N ALA A 7 13.68 -4.04 14.97
CA ALA A 7 14.23 -5.39 14.99
C ALA A 7 13.16 -6.45 14.72
N GLU A 8 11.97 -6.28 15.30
CA GLU A 8 10.84 -7.17 15.08
C GLU A 8 10.40 -7.17 13.62
N LEU A 9 10.24 -5.98 13.03
CA LEU A 9 9.84 -5.85 11.63
C LEU A 9 10.92 -6.42 10.70
N ALA A 10 12.19 -6.17 10.99
CA ALA A 10 13.29 -6.68 10.19
C ALA A 10 13.32 -8.22 10.19
N GLU A 11 13.13 -8.83 11.35
CA GLU A 11 13.12 -10.29 11.46
C GLU A 11 11.91 -10.89 10.73
N ASN A 12 10.74 -10.31 10.89
CA ASN A 12 9.54 -10.78 10.21
C ASN A 12 9.68 -10.65 8.69
N LEU A 13 10.21 -9.54 8.21
CA LEU A 13 10.45 -9.31 6.78
C LEU A 13 11.44 -10.33 6.23
N LYS A 14 12.50 -10.60 6.95
CA LYS A 14 13.51 -11.57 6.55
C LYS A 14 12.90 -12.96 6.41
N SER A 15 12.05 -13.36 7.35
CA SER A 15 11.35 -14.65 7.30
C SER A 15 10.45 -14.76 6.08
N VAL A 16 9.70 -13.71 5.77
CA VAL A 16 8.81 -13.69 4.60
C VAL A 16 9.65 -13.76 3.32
N ASN A 17 10.68 -12.94 3.20
CA ASN A 17 11.52 -12.91 2.00
C ASN A 17 12.22 -14.24 1.73
N ALA A 18 12.52 -14.98 2.78
CA ALA A 18 13.14 -16.30 2.64
C ALA A 18 12.21 -17.33 1.98
N THR A 19 10.90 -17.10 2.00
CA THR A 19 9.91 -18.03 1.46
C THR A 19 9.40 -17.64 0.08
N ILE A 20 9.78 -16.45 -0.43
CA ILE A 20 9.27 -15.95 -1.72
C ILE A 20 10.36 -16.02 -2.78
N PRO A 21 10.05 -16.51 -4.01
CA PRO A 21 10.98 -16.42 -5.13
C PRO A 21 11.29 -14.97 -5.48
N LYS A 22 12.49 -14.72 -5.99
CA LYS A 22 12.91 -13.37 -6.38
C LYS A 22 12.05 -12.74 -7.46
N SER A 23 11.39 -13.58 -8.26
CA SER A 23 10.51 -13.12 -9.34
C SER A 23 9.15 -12.64 -8.85
N VAL A 24 8.83 -12.84 -7.57
CA VAL A 24 7.55 -12.46 -6.99
C VAL A 24 7.68 -11.12 -6.28
N HIS A 25 6.74 -10.21 -6.57
CA HIS A 25 6.68 -8.91 -5.92
C HIS A 25 6.01 -9.05 -4.55
N LEU A 26 6.64 -8.49 -3.54
CA LEU A 26 6.05 -8.42 -2.21
C LEU A 26 5.35 -7.07 -2.04
N ILE A 27 4.06 -7.13 -1.73
CA ILE A 27 3.27 -5.96 -1.35
C ILE A 27 2.91 -6.13 0.11
N VAL A 28 3.34 -5.20 0.96
CA VAL A 28 3.02 -5.25 2.38
C VAL A 28 1.74 -4.47 2.64
N VAL A 29 0.72 -5.15 3.16
CA VAL A 29 -0.54 -4.52 3.51
C VAL A 29 -0.39 -3.90 4.90
N THR A 30 -0.57 -2.59 4.98
CA THR A 30 -0.27 -1.81 6.18
C THR A 30 -1.51 -1.26 6.87
N LYS A 31 -2.68 -1.81 6.60
CA LYS A 31 -3.91 -1.38 7.28
C LYS A 31 -3.75 -1.48 8.79
N THR A 32 -4.21 -0.48 9.50
CA THR A 32 -4.12 -0.34 10.96
C THR A 32 -2.71 -0.13 11.51
N PHE A 33 -1.67 -0.24 10.69
CA PHE A 33 -0.31 0.03 11.15
C PHE A 33 -0.02 1.54 11.12
N PRO A 34 0.71 2.04 12.12
CA PRO A 34 1.10 3.46 12.12
C PRO A 34 2.11 3.77 11.01
N VAL A 35 2.18 5.04 10.61
CA VAL A 35 3.12 5.50 9.61
C VAL A 35 4.56 5.15 9.98
N SER A 36 4.90 5.18 11.26
CA SER A 36 6.25 4.85 11.71
C SER A 36 6.67 3.43 11.33
N ASP A 37 5.74 2.47 11.39
CA ASP A 37 6.02 1.09 10.95
C ASP A 37 6.27 1.05 9.44
N VAL A 38 5.47 1.77 8.66
CA VAL A 38 5.60 1.82 7.21
C VAL A 38 6.95 2.43 6.83
N GLN A 39 7.37 3.49 7.51
CA GLN A 39 8.66 4.13 7.29
C GLN A 39 9.81 3.18 7.57
N ILE A 40 9.73 2.42 8.65
CA ILE A 40 10.74 1.42 9.00
C ILE A 40 10.84 0.34 7.90
N LEU A 41 9.70 -0.18 7.46
CA LEU A 41 9.66 -1.21 6.41
C LEU A 41 10.23 -0.67 5.10
N ASN A 42 9.95 0.58 4.76
CA ASN A 42 10.51 1.22 3.58
C ASN A 42 12.03 1.32 3.67
N GLU A 43 12.55 1.70 4.84
CA GLU A 43 14.00 1.75 5.06
C GLU A 43 14.64 0.36 4.98
N LEU A 44 13.89 -0.69 5.32
CA LEU A 44 14.37 -2.06 5.23
C LEU A 44 14.27 -2.65 3.82
N GLY A 45 13.82 -1.88 2.85
CA GLY A 45 13.82 -2.28 1.47
C GLY A 45 12.45 -2.62 0.87
N VAL A 46 11.37 -2.49 1.62
CA VAL A 46 10.03 -2.67 1.08
C VAL A 46 9.67 -1.46 0.23
N SER A 47 9.36 -1.69 -1.04
CA SER A 47 9.08 -0.64 -2.01
C SER A 47 7.62 -0.58 -2.46
N GLU A 48 6.79 -1.53 -2.05
CA GLU A 48 5.38 -1.58 -2.42
C GLU A 48 4.52 -1.85 -1.20
N PHE A 49 3.51 -1.01 -1.02
CA PHE A 49 2.58 -1.13 0.11
C PHE A 49 1.15 -1.13 -0.39
N GLY A 50 0.27 -1.79 0.37
CA GLY A 50 -1.13 -1.85 0.06
C GLY A 50 -1.99 -1.31 1.20
N GLU A 51 -3.02 -0.55 0.83
CA GLU A 51 -4.04 -0.08 1.76
C GLU A 51 -5.41 -0.40 1.21
N ASN A 52 -6.35 -0.66 2.10
CA ASN A 52 -7.73 -0.95 1.71
C ASN A 52 -8.71 0.16 2.11
N ARG A 53 -8.23 1.24 2.67
CA ARG A 53 -9.04 2.42 3.02
C ARG A 53 -8.39 3.68 2.47
N ASP A 54 -9.20 4.48 1.77
CA ASP A 54 -8.73 5.73 1.19
C ASP A 54 -8.11 6.65 2.24
N GLN A 55 -8.73 6.78 3.41
CA GLN A 55 -8.24 7.67 4.47
C GLN A 55 -6.83 7.30 4.92
N GLU A 56 -6.53 6.01 5.07
CA GLU A 56 -5.21 5.58 5.50
C GLU A 56 -4.17 5.79 4.40
N GLY A 57 -4.50 5.46 3.16
CA GLY A 57 -3.58 5.65 2.05
C GLY A 57 -3.26 7.12 1.81
N LYS A 58 -4.28 7.97 1.91
CA LYS A 58 -4.12 9.42 1.71
C LYS A 58 -3.16 10.04 2.72
N VAL A 59 -3.14 9.54 3.95
CA VAL A 59 -2.24 10.03 5.00
C VAL A 59 -0.83 9.44 4.85
N LYS A 60 -0.74 8.14 4.57
CA LYS A 60 0.54 7.43 4.55
C LYS A 60 1.35 7.66 3.28
N ALA A 61 0.71 7.64 2.12
CA ALA A 61 1.42 7.69 0.85
C ALA A 61 2.31 8.94 0.67
N PRO A 62 1.86 10.16 1.05
CA PRO A 62 2.73 11.32 0.94
C PRO A 62 3.96 11.28 1.84
N LEU A 63 3.91 10.48 2.91
CA LEU A 63 4.99 10.40 3.90
C LEU A 63 5.99 9.30 3.63
N VAL A 64 5.67 8.39 2.72
CA VAL A 64 6.55 7.25 2.41
C VAL A 64 6.63 7.09 0.90
N GLN A 65 7.79 7.36 0.33
CA GLN A 65 7.99 7.23 -1.11
C GLN A 65 8.10 5.76 -1.50
N ALA A 66 7.04 5.26 -2.13
CA ALA A 66 6.91 3.86 -2.50
C ALA A 66 5.83 3.73 -3.56
N LYS A 67 5.65 2.53 -4.08
CA LYS A 67 4.54 2.23 -4.96
C LYS A 67 3.34 1.81 -4.11
N TRP A 68 2.26 2.57 -4.19
CA TRP A 68 1.08 2.36 -3.36
C TRP A 68 -0.03 1.69 -4.13
N HIS A 69 -0.59 0.64 -3.54
CA HIS A 69 -1.68 -0.14 -4.11
C HIS A 69 -2.94 0.09 -3.31
N PHE A 70 -4.05 0.30 -3.98
CA PHE A 70 -5.37 0.28 -3.35
C PHE A 70 -5.96 -1.11 -3.54
N GLN A 71 -6.27 -1.79 -2.45
CA GLN A 71 -6.76 -3.18 -2.47
C GLN A 71 -8.16 -3.30 -1.87
N GLY A 72 -8.78 -2.18 -1.52
CA GLY A 72 -10.11 -2.18 -0.92
C GLY A 72 -11.22 -2.21 -1.95
N GLN A 73 -12.45 -2.23 -1.44
CA GLN A 73 -13.62 -2.17 -2.27
C GLN A 73 -13.83 -0.75 -2.80
N LEU A 74 -14.09 -0.62 -4.09
CA LEU A 74 -14.27 0.68 -4.72
C LEU A 74 -15.64 1.27 -4.38
N GLN A 75 -15.64 2.56 -4.10
CA GLN A 75 -16.84 3.38 -3.91
C GLN A 75 -16.75 4.58 -4.84
N SER A 76 -17.82 4.84 -5.60
CA SER A 76 -17.76 5.85 -6.66
C SER A 76 -17.41 7.24 -6.14
N ASN A 77 -17.81 7.60 -4.92
CA ASN A 77 -17.52 8.91 -4.34
C ASN A 77 -16.08 9.05 -3.83
N LYS A 78 -15.29 7.98 -3.87
CA LYS A 78 -13.91 8.00 -3.37
C LYS A 78 -12.86 7.79 -4.47
N LEU A 79 -13.28 7.56 -5.71
CA LEU A 79 -12.35 7.21 -6.78
C LEU A 79 -11.32 8.29 -7.05
N ARG A 80 -11.74 9.56 -7.08
CA ARG A 80 -10.83 10.67 -7.31
C ARG A 80 -9.80 10.80 -6.19
N SER A 81 -10.24 10.65 -4.95
CA SER A 81 -9.35 10.70 -3.80
C SER A 81 -8.33 9.56 -3.83
N ILE A 82 -8.77 8.34 -4.15
CA ILE A 82 -7.88 7.19 -4.28
C ILE A 82 -6.83 7.43 -5.35
N CYS A 83 -7.22 7.98 -6.50
CA CYS A 83 -6.29 8.25 -7.59
C CYS A 83 -5.23 9.30 -7.25
N GLU A 84 -5.44 10.10 -6.22
CA GLU A 84 -4.46 11.09 -5.79
C GLU A 84 -3.23 10.46 -5.17
N TRP A 85 -3.37 9.28 -4.55
CA TRP A 85 -2.25 8.65 -3.84
C TRP A 85 -1.91 7.26 -4.35
N ALA A 86 -2.85 6.52 -4.93
CA ALA A 86 -2.60 5.13 -5.36
C ALA A 86 -1.96 5.09 -6.74
N ASP A 87 -0.94 4.27 -6.87
CA ASP A 87 -0.30 3.99 -8.16
C ASP A 87 -0.97 2.82 -8.88
N VAL A 88 -1.54 1.90 -8.12
CA VAL A 88 -2.20 0.70 -8.65
C VAL A 88 -3.52 0.48 -7.93
N ILE A 89 -4.56 0.15 -8.67
CA ILE A 89 -5.86 -0.25 -8.11
C ILE A 89 -6.11 -1.68 -8.54
N GLN A 90 -6.27 -2.57 -7.56
CA GLN A 90 -6.33 -4.01 -7.81
C GLN A 90 -7.73 -4.59 -7.84
N THR A 91 -8.72 -3.88 -7.30
CA THR A 91 -10.07 -4.42 -7.15
C THR A 91 -11.07 -3.68 -8.02
N VAL A 92 -10.97 -3.88 -9.33
CA VAL A 92 -11.94 -3.32 -10.28
C VAL A 92 -12.88 -4.46 -10.66
N ASP A 93 -14.13 -4.39 -10.16
CA ASP A 93 -15.09 -5.47 -10.28
C ASP A 93 -16.21 -5.21 -11.30
N SER A 94 -16.17 -4.09 -12.03
CA SER A 94 -17.16 -3.81 -13.06
C SER A 94 -16.62 -2.83 -14.09
N LEU A 95 -17.19 -2.89 -15.31
CA LEU A 95 -16.83 -1.95 -16.38
C LEU A 95 -17.18 -0.51 -16.01
N ARG A 96 -18.20 -0.31 -15.19
CA ARG A 96 -18.58 1.01 -14.70
C ARG A 96 -17.40 1.66 -13.95
N TYR A 97 -16.71 0.88 -13.10
CA TYR A 97 -15.57 1.40 -12.37
C TYR A 97 -14.36 1.66 -13.26
N VAL A 98 -14.15 0.87 -14.31
CA VAL A 98 -13.09 1.14 -15.29
C VAL A 98 -13.29 2.53 -15.90
N ASP A 99 -14.51 2.84 -16.31
CA ASP A 99 -14.86 4.12 -16.91
C ASP A 99 -14.67 5.28 -15.93
N LEU A 100 -15.19 5.12 -14.71
CA LEU A 100 -15.10 6.15 -13.68
C LEU A 100 -13.65 6.40 -13.25
N LEU A 101 -12.84 5.35 -13.16
CA LEU A 101 -11.43 5.48 -12.81
C LEU A 101 -10.65 6.19 -13.90
N SER A 102 -10.94 5.89 -15.16
CA SER A 102 -10.31 6.58 -16.29
C SER A 102 -10.55 8.08 -16.21
N LYS A 103 -11.77 8.50 -15.87
CA LYS A 103 -12.12 9.92 -15.71
C LYS A 103 -11.48 10.53 -14.47
N ALA A 104 -11.44 9.80 -13.36
CA ALA A 104 -10.87 10.30 -12.11
C ALA A 104 -9.36 10.47 -12.18
N ALA A 105 -8.67 9.68 -12.99
CA ALA A 105 -7.22 9.73 -13.14
C ALA A 105 -6.75 10.85 -14.07
N GLN A 106 -7.65 11.49 -14.77
CA GLN A 106 -7.32 12.59 -15.69
C GLN A 106 -7.17 13.96 -14.95
#